data_9133ef47be4af832891aa85641ada90c
#
_entry.id   9133ef47be4af832891aa85641ada90c
#
_cell.length_a   1.000
_cell.length_b   1.000
_cell.length_c   1.000
_cell.angle_alpha   90.00
_cell.angle_beta   90.00
_cell.angle_gamma   90.00
#
_symmetry.space_group_name_H-M   'P 1'
#
loop_
_entity.id
_entity.type
_entity.pdbx_description
1 polymer ?
#
loop_
_entity_poly.entity_id
_entity_poly.type
_entity_poly.pdbx_seq_one_letter_code
_entity_poly.pdbx_strand_id
1 'polypeptide(L)'
;MNRIIITIFFYLVSLSLISQNITDALNYTNNNIDGSARFSSMAGSFGALGGEISSISANPAGSAIFNDSYFSLSFASDKKSNDVNLLNANNTQDKSNLSMNQIGGVFVFNNIGAAKKWKKIVLGISYDQTNNNFNEFFVRDFTNSNSIDSYFLANAQGLRLDQISAFDNETITDAYVDIGNTFGYPHQQAFLGYESWIIEPDSFEDNNTSYTSNIAPGTFNQTYYSISRGYNGKLTANIGAQYSEKIYLGLNVNGHFVDYDNYNILEESNSNGQEGSLNVTDVNFENRLSGFGSGFSIQLGAIAKLTDWLRLGIVYDSPVWYEITEETRQYLATRRIDQLGEEFTEVLNPNAINVYDAFTIQTPSKITGSLAIVLNKFGLINFDYSRKDYSSMEFRTIDGYEDTHFSDLNWAIYNNLTVANSYKIGAEIRSNAMSYRAGYRIDGSPYADTDQYSDRTGFSLGIGYKFKSSTIDLSFEKYNKQFNHHLYDAGLTNQALIDNDNTIIKLSITSIM
;
A
#
# COMPACT_ATOMS: atom_id res chain seq x y z
N MET A 1 -15.55 -25.53 -57.40
CA MET A 1 -14.88 -24.23 -57.14
C MET A 1 -15.37 -23.74 -55.79
N ASN A 2 -14.68 -24.12 -54.72
CA ASN A 2 -15.02 -23.74 -53.34
C ASN A 2 -14.34 -22.40 -53.01
N ARG A 3 -15.14 -21.41 -52.72
CA ARG A 3 -14.65 -20.15 -52.13
C ARG A 3 -14.53 -20.34 -50.63
N ILE A 4 -13.31 -20.44 -50.13
CA ILE A 4 -13.00 -20.38 -48.72
C ILE A 4 -13.06 -18.89 -48.33
N ILE A 5 -14.06 -18.53 -47.54
CA ILE A 5 -14.14 -17.21 -46.88
C ILE A 5 -13.33 -17.37 -45.59
N ILE A 6 -12.13 -16.77 -45.55
CA ILE A 6 -11.33 -16.63 -44.33
C ILE A 6 -11.90 -15.42 -43.60
N THR A 7 -12.70 -15.67 -42.59
CA THR A 7 -13.13 -14.66 -41.65
C THR A 7 -11.99 -14.49 -40.63
N ILE A 8 -11.18 -13.46 -40.79
CA ILE A 8 -10.20 -13.03 -39.78
C ILE A 8 -11.01 -12.38 -38.65
N PHE A 9 -11.15 -13.09 -37.56
CA PHE A 9 -11.65 -12.56 -36.30
C PHE A 9 -10.52 -11.71 -35.72
N PHE A 10 -10.58 -10.39 -35.90
CA PHE A 10 -9.80 -9.45 -35.12
C PHE A 10 -10.37 -9.50 -33.69
N TYR A 11 -9.69 -10.19 -32.79
CA TYR A 11 -9.85 -9.96 -31.37
C TYR A 11 -9.30 -8.55 -31.08
N LEU A 12 -10.17 -7.55 -31.01
CA LEU A 12 -9.90 -6.31 -30.32
C LEU A 12 -9.76 -6.66 -28.85
N VAL A 13 -8.52 -6.86 -28.40
CA VAL A 13 -8.20 -6.82 -26.98
C VAL A 13 -8.34 -5.35 -26.59
N SER A 14 -9.51 -4.96 -26.11
CA SER A 14 -9.68 -3.72 -25.40
C SER A 14 -8.86 -3.84 -24.10
N LEU A 15 -7.64 -3.31 -24.12
CA LEU A 15 -6.88 -3.07 -22.92
C LEU A 15 -7.62 -1.94 -22.17
N SER A 16 -8.51 -2.32 -21.29
CA SER A 16 -9.12 -1.38 -20.34
C SER A 16 -8.03 -0.99 -19.35
N LEU A 17 -7.28 0.08 -19.67
CA LEU A 17 -6.36 0.71 -18.73
C LEU A 17 -7.22 1.47 -17.71
N ILE A 18 -7.33 0.93 -16.50
CA ILE A 18 -8.14 1.49 -15.43
C ILE A 18 -7.21 1.92 -14.30
N SER A 19 -7.66 2.88 -13.48
CA SER A 19 -6.85 3.47 -12.42
C SER A 19 -6.42 2.47 -11.33
N GLN A 20 -7.13 1.35 -11.16
CA GLN A 20 -6.79 0.30 -10.19
C GLN A 20 -5.62 -0.55 -10.68
N ASN A 21 -4.60 -0.67 -9.83
CA ASN A 21 -3.44 -1.50 -10.11
C ASN A 21 -3.06 -2.38 -8.90
N ILE A 22 -2.17 -3.36 -9.14
CA ILE A 22 -1.72 -4.30 -8.10
C ILE A 22 -0.99 -3.58 -6.96
N THR A 23 -0.24 -2.52 -7.26
CA THR A 23 0.53 -1.77 -6.25
C THR A 23 -0.39 -1.04 -5.28
N ASP A 24 -1.45 -0.40 -5.76
CA ASP A 24 -2.44 0.27 -4.92
C ASP A 24 -3.20 -0.74 -4.07
N ALA A 25 -3.59 -1.88 -4.65
CA ALA A 25 -4.19 -2.98 -3.91
C ALA A 25 -3.30 -3.47 -2.76
N LEU A 26 -2.00 -3.62 -2.99
CA LEU A 26 -1.05 -4.01 -1.95
C LEU A 26 -0.90 -2.92 -0.87
N ASN A 27 -0.97 -1.63 -1.22
CA ASN A 27 -0.97 -0.52 -0.27
C ASN A 27 -2.23 -0.52 0.61
N TYR A 28 -3.42 -0.71 0.02
CA TYR A 28 -4.68 -0.80 0.76
C TYR A 28 -4.70 -2.01 1.70
N THR A 29 -4.15 -3.14 1.29
CA THR A 29 -4.21 -4.41 2.00
C THR A 29 -3.02 -4.67 2.93
N ASN A 30 -2.13 -3.71 3.11
CA ASN A 30 -0.99 -3.84 4.02
C ASN A 30 -1.46 -3.84 5.48
N ASN A 31 -1.36 -4.99 6.14
CA ASN A 31 -1.81 -5.23 7.51
C ASN A 31 -0.64 -5.57 8.46
N ASN A 32 0.50 -4.91 8.29
CA ASN A 32 1.61 -5.06 9.21
C ASN A 32 1.35 -4.24 10.47
N ILE A 33 1.32 -4.89 11.63
CA ILE A 33 1.07 -4.23 12.91
C ILE A 33 2.31 -3.43 13.31
N ASP A 34 2.14 -2.14 13.49
CA ASP A 34 3.17 -1.26 14.01
C ASP A 34 3.39 -1.45 15.51
N GLY A 35 2.34 -1.53 16.29
CA GLY A 35 2.32 -1.88 17.70
C GLY A 35 3.11 -0.97 18.63
N SER A 36 3.17 -1.34 19.90
CA SER A 36 3.89 -0.61 20.96
C SER A 36 5.42 -0.70 20.79
N ALA A 37 6.16 0.15 21.51
CA ALA A 37 7.62 0.11 21.54
C ALA A 37 8.16 -1.23 22.02
N ARG A 38 7.52 -1.87 23.02
CA ARG A 38 7.91 -3.21 23.46
C ARG A 38 7.70 -4.26 22.40
N PHE A 39 6.57 -4.22 21.70
CA PHE A 39 6.25 -5.13 20.61
C PHE A 39 7.25 -4.98 19.46
N SER A 40 7.47 -3.77 19.02
CA SER A 40 8.36 -3.41 17.92
C SER A 40 9.83 -3.74 18.20
N SER A 41 10.30 -3.50 19.44
CA SER A 41 11.69 -3.78 19.82
C SER A 41 12.07 -5.27 19.72
N MET A 42 11.09 -6.15 19.61
CA MET A 42 11.25 -7.59 19.37
C MET A 42 10.80 -8.00 17.96
N ALA A 43 10.87 -7.07 16.99
CA ALA A 43 10.46 -7.25 15.60
C ALA A 43 9.00 -7.73 15.44
N GLY A 44 8.13 -7.48 16.44
CA GLY A 44 6.75 -7.95 16.45
C GLY A 44 6.58 -9.46 16.68
N SER A 45 7.62 -10.15 17.17
CA SER A 45 7.59 -11.59 17.44
C SER A 45 6.94 -11.86 18.80
N PHE A 46 5.62 -12.11 18.82
CA PHE A 46 4.81 -12.28 20.04
C PHE A 46 3.78 -13.41 19.95
N GLY A 47 3.78 -14.21 18.91
CA GLY A 47 2.72 -15.19 18.66
C GLY A 47 2.56 -16.28 19.71
N ALA A 48 3.59 -16.57 20.53
CA ALA A 48 3.53 -17.51 21.65
C ALA A 48 3.75 -16.85 23.03
N LEU A 49 3.98 -15.53 23.09
CA LEU A 49 4.31 -14.81 24.32
C LEU A 49 3.07 -14.24 25.01
N GLY A 50 2.32 -13.37 24.36
CA GLY A 50 1.24 -12.60 24.95
C GLY A 50 1.68 -11.64 26.06
N GLY A 51 0.72 -11.07 26.80
CA GLY A 51 0.99 -10.19 27.94
C GLY A 51 1.56 -8.81 27.54
N GLU A 52 1.18 -8.33 26.36
CA GLU A 52 1.44 -7.02 25.80
C GLU A 52 0.24 -6.64 24.92
N ILE A 53 -0.17 -5.35 24.89
CA ILE A 53 -1.43 -4.95 24.23
C ILE A 53 -1.40 -5.26 22.75
N SER A 54 -0.32 -4.88 22.02
CA SER A 54 -0.21 -5.16 20.59
C SER A 54 -0.07 -6.66 20.27
N SER A 55 0.31 -7.49 21.27
CA SER A 55 0.35 -8.94 21.10
C SER A 55 -1.03 -9.56 20.82
N ILE A 56 -2.12 -8.88 21.21
CA ILE A 56 -3.50 -9.27 20.91
C ILE A 56 -3.71 -9.33 19.39
N SER A 57 -3.15 -8.36 18.69
CA SER A 57 -3.18 -8.31 17.23
C SER A 57 -2.25 -9.33 16.56
N ALA A 58 -1.20 -9.81 17.26
CA ALA A 58 -0.33 -10.88 16.76
C ALA A 58 -0.93 -12.27 17.01
N ASN A 59 -1.51 -12.49 18.21
CA ASN A 59 -2.22 -13.70 18.58
C ASN A 59 -3.33 -13.35 19.59
N PRO A 60 -4.61 -13.54 19.25
CA PRO A 60 -5.73 -13.23 20.14
C PRO A 60 -5.64 -13.86 21.53
N ALA A 61 -5.06 -15.06 21.62
CA ALA A 61 -4.86 -15.75 22.89
C ALA A 61 -3.86 -15.05 23.82
N GLY A 62 -3.06 -14.11 23.27
CA GLY A 62 -2.09 -13.32 24.03
C GLY A 62 -2.72 -12.46 25.12
N SER A 63 -3.99 -12.05 24.95
CA SER A 63 -4.74 -11.33 25.99
C SER A 63 -4.96 -12.16 27.25
N ALA A 64 -5.19 -13.46 27.12
CA ALA A 64 -5.40 -14.35 28.24
C ALA A 64 -4.14 -14.63 29.10
N ILE A 65 -2.96 -14.15 28.67
CA ILE A 65 -1.71 -14.19 29.44
C ILE A 65 -1.65 -13.09 30.52
N PHE A 66 -2.37 -11.98 30.33
CA PHE A 66 -2.41 -10.91 31.33
C PHE A 66 -2.96 -11.41 32.68
N ASN A 67 -2.36 -10.92 33.77
CA ASN A 67 -2.82 -11.21 35.13
C ASN A 67 -3.64 -10.07 35.73
N ASP A 68 -3.38 -8.85 35.29
CA ASP A 68 -4.03 -7.62 35.73
C ASP A 68 -4.59 -6.89 34.50
N SER A 69 -5.48 -5.94 34.73
CA SER A 69 -5.99 -5.05 33.68
C SER A 69 -4.95 -3.99 33.34
N TYR A 70 -4.74 -3.72 32.06
CA TYR A 70 -3.72 -2.80 31.55
C TYR A 70 -4.28 -1.86 30.49
N PHE A 71 -3.70 -0.67 30.45
CA PHE A 71 -3.84 0.30 29.38
C PHE A 71 -2.47 0.60 28.77
N SER A 72 -2.42 0.85 27.47
CA SER A 72 -1.20 1.24 26.75
C SER A 72 -1.49 2.31 25.71
N LEU A 73 -0.52 3.22 25.55
CA LEU A 73 -0.51 4.28 24.52
C LEU A 73 0.89 4.35 23.93
N SER A 74 0.98 4.53 22.62
CA SER A 74 2.25 4.56 21.87
C SER A 74 2.25 5.59 20.76
N PHE A 75 3.38 6.26 20.60
CA PHE A 75 3.69 7.19 19.52
C PHE A 75 4.92 6.73 18.76
N ALA A 76 4.92 6.97 17.45
CA ALA A 76 6.00 6.63 16.55
C ALA A 76 6.45 7.85 15.74
N SER A 77 7.77 8.02 15.63
CA SER A 77 8.41 8.88 14.65
C SER A 77 9.02 7.99 13.57
N ASP A 78 8.50 8.10 12.35
CA ASP A 78 8.90 7.32 11.18
C ASP A 78 9.67 8.22 10.21
N LYS A 79 10.92 7.86 9.91
CA LYS A 79 11.76 8.52 8.91
C LYS A 79 11.98 7.56 7.75
N LYS A 80 11.50 7.92 6.57
CA LYS A 80 11.76 7.23 5.30
C LYS A 80 12.83 7.96 4.51
N SER A 81 13.81 7.22 4.01
CA SER A 81 14.86 7.68 3.10
C SER A 81 14.73 6.89 1.81
N ASN A 82 14.52 7.56 0.69
CA ASN A 82 14.40 6.95 -0.62
C ASN A 82 15.61 7.34 -1.47
N ASP A 83 16.42 6.37 -1.84
CA ASP A 83 17.44 6.52 -2.88
C ASP A 83 16.86 6.03 -4.20
N VAL A 84 16.67 6.94 -5.14
CA VAL A 84 15.95 6.70 -6.40
C VAL A 84 16.92 6.75 -7.56
N ASN A 85 16.95 5.68 -8.34
CA ASN A 85 17.76 5.58 -9.56
C ASN A 85 16.83 5.43 -10.77
N LEU A 86 16.93 6.36 -11.70
CA LEU A 86 16.21 6.32 -12.97
C LEU A 86 17.11 6.84 -14.08
N LEU A 87 17.38 6.01 -15.08
CA LEU A 87 18.27 6.34 -16.21
C LEU A 87 19.63 6.90 -15.75
N ASN A 88 19.90 8.17 -16.02
CA ASN A 88 21.16 8.86 -15.67
C ASN A 88 21.08 9.67 -14.36
N ALA A 89 19.94 9.67 -13.68
CA ALA A 89 19.73 10.44 -12.44
C ALA A 89 19.67 9.56 -11.21
N ASN A 90 20.22 10.08 -10.12
CA ASN A 90 20.14 9.51 -8.79
C ASN A 90 19.81 10.62 -7.79
N ASN A 91 18.77 10.42 -6.99
CA ASN A 91 18.33 11.39 -5.99
C ASN A 91 17.99 10.70 -4.68
N THR A 92 18.31 11.36 -3.57
CA THR A 92 17.93 10.91 -2.22
C THR A 92 16.92 11.87 -1.62
N GLN A 93 15.83 11.35 -1.07
CA GLN A 93 14.81 12.11 -0.37
C GLN A 93 14.52 11.54 1.01
N ASP A 94 14.64 12.40 2.01
CA ASP A 94 14.33 12.08 3.41
C ASP A 94 13.00 12.73 3.81
N LYS A 95 12.13 11.96 4.47
CA LYS A 95 10.89 12.50 5.03
C LYS A 95 10.58 11.87 6.38
N SER A 96 10.08 12.66 7.33
CA SER A 96 9.71 12.18 8.66
C SER A 96 8.26 12.51 8.99
N ASN A 97 7.60 11.60 9.69
CA ASN A 97 6.23 11.74 10.17
C ASN A 97 6.13 11.31 11.64
N LEU A 98 5.24 11.95 12.40
CA LEU A 98 4.90 11.58 13.77
C LEU A 98 3.45 11.11 13.82
N SER A 99 3.20 9.94 14.41
CA SER A 99 1.86 9.37 14.50
C SER A 99 1.61 8.72 15.87
N MET A 100 0.34 8.65 16.27
CA MET A 100 -0.11 7.75 17.32
C MET A 100 -0.36 6.38 16.69
N ASN A 101 0.53 5.43 16.97
CA ASN A 101 0.52 4.14 16.27
C ASN A 101 -0.20 3.03 17.04
N GLN A 102 -0.45 3.20 18.36
CA GLN A 102 -1.19 2.21 19.17
C GLN A 102 -1.84 2.85 20.37
N ILE A 103 -3.07 2.41 20.68
CA ILE A 103 -3.76 2.65 21.94
C ILE A 103 -4.64 1.44 22.24
N GLY A 104 -4.73 1.02 23.52
CA GLY A 104 -5.62 -0.10 23.88
C GLY A 104 -5.59 -0.45 25.35
N GLY A 105 -6.49 -1.36 25.70
CA GLY A 105 -6.60 -1.87 27.06
C GLY A 105 -7.16 -3.28 27.12
N VAL A 106 -6.86 -3.95 28.23
CA VAL A 106 -7.38 -5.26 28.56
C VAL A 106 -7.99 -5.25 29.96
N PHE A 107 -9.12 -5.93 30.10
CA PHE A 107 -9.85 -6.12 31.35
C PHE A 107 -9.83 -7.59 31.72
N VAL A 108 -9.23 -7.91 32.86
CA VAL A 108 -9.01 -9.28 33.31
C VAL A 108 -10.05 -9.68 34.37
N PHE A 109 -10.78 -10.76 34.09
CA PHE A 109 -11.78 -11.33 34.99
C PHE A 109 -11.31 -12.73 35.45
N ASN A 110 -10.81 -12.80 36.68
CA ASN A 110 -10.34 -14.05 37.26
C ASN A 110 -11.52 -14.87 37.80
N ASN A 111 -11.54 -16.16 37.46
CA ASN A 111 -12.51 -17.10 38.01
C ASN A 111 -11.90 -17.80 39.22
N ILE A 112 -12.17 -17.27 40.41
CA ILE A 112 -11.62 -17.76 41.65
C ILE A 112 -12.33 -19.05 42.05
N GLY A 113 -11.62 -20.18 42.02
CA GLY A 113 -12.09 -21.51 42.48
C GLY A 113 -11.19 -22.64 41.98
N ALA A 114 -10.58 -23.39 42.86
CA ALA A 114 -9.62 -24.45 42.54
C ALA A 114 -10.19 -25.55 41.61
N ALA A 115 -11.50 -25.78 41.64
CA ALA A 115 -12.18 -26.85 40.88
C ALA A 115 -12.55 -26.47 39.45
N LYS A 116 -12.43 -25.19 39.05
CA LYS A 116 -12.90 -24.73 37.72
C LYS A 116 -11.81 -24.86 36.66
N LYS A 117 -12.13 -25.49 35.54
CA LYS A 117 -11.20 -25.64 34.40
C LYS A 117 -10.93 -24.30 33.68
N TRP A 118 -11.94 -23.43 33.53
CA TRP A 118 -11.80 -22.08 33.03
C TRP A 118 -11.33 -21.16 34.15
N LYS A 119 -10.10 -20.68 34.06
CA LYS A 119 -9.42 -19.90 35.10
C LYS A 119 -9.64 -18.41 34.96
N LYS A 120 -9.73 -17.92 33.74
CA LYS A 120 -9.74 -16.50 33.44
C LYS A 120 -10.42 -16.23 32.10
N ILE A 121 -11.14 -15.10 32.04
CA ILE A 121 -11.63 -14.47 30.79
C ILE A 121 -11.05 -13.07 30.73
N VAL A 122 -10.63 -12.64 29.55
CA VAL A 122 -10.09 -11.31 29.30
C VAL A 122 -10.83 -10.69 28.13
N LEU A 123 -11.23 -9.45 28.30
CA LEU A 123 -11.76 -8.61 27.22
C LEU A 123 -10.71 -7.57 26.85
N GLY A 124 -10.47 -7.39 25.57
CA GLY A 124 -9.51 -6.43 25.05
C GLY A 124 -10.13 -5.53 23.98
N ILE A 125 -9.66 -4.31 23.94
CA ILE A 125 -9.90 -3.39 22.84
C ILE A 125 -8.60 -2.71 22.50
N SER A 126 -8.25 -2.64 21.20
CA SER A 126 -7.07 -1.90 20.73
C SER A 126 -7.30 -1.26 19.39
N TYR A 127 -6.60 -0.16 19.18
CA TYR A 127 -6.31 0.42 17.90
C TYR A 127 -4.82 0.22 17.61
N ASP A 128 -4.51 -0.29 16.43
CA ASP A 128 -3.15 -0.41 15.92
C ASP A 128 -3.09 0.19 14.50
N GLN A 129 -2.14 1.08 14.24
CA GLN A 129 -1.79 1.48 12.89
C GLN A 129 -1.16 0.28 12.18
N THR A 130 -1.61 -0.02 10.95
CA THR A 130 -1.15 -1.19 10.20
C THR A 130 -0.27 -0.81 9.01
N ASN A 131 -0.39 0.42 8.53
CA ASN A 131 0.50 1.00 7.54
C ASN A 131 0.57 2.52 7.71
N ASN A 132 1.77 3.07 7.51
CA ASN A 132 1.99 4.51 7.35
C ASN A 132 2.30 4.76 5.87
N ASN A 133 1.32 5.32 5.14
CA ASN A 133 1.43 5.58 3.69
C ASN A 133 2.28 6.82 3.38
N PHE A 134 2.72 7.57 4.40
CA PHE A 134 3.53 8.76 4.21
C PHE A 134 4.87 8.41 3.57
N ASN A 135 5.04 8.76 2.31
CA ASN A 135 6.24 8.52 1.51
C ASN A 135 6.40 9.63 0.47
N GLU A 136 7.63 9.99 0.15
CA GLU A 136 7.92 11.00 -0.85
C GLU A 136 9.23 10.65 -1.53
N PHE A 137 9.25 10.68 -2.85
CA PHE A 137 10.46 10.56 -3.64
C PHE A 137 10.36 11.40 -4.91
N PHE A 138 11.50 11.72 -5.48
CA PHE A 138 11.58 12.42 -6.75
C PHE A 138 12.82 12.00 -7.54
N VAL A 139 12.74 12.18 -8.85
CA VAL A 139 13.89 12.17 -9.75
C VAL A 139 13.88 13.45 -10.55
N ARG A 140 14.94 14.23 -10.51
CA ARG A 140 15.07 15.52 -11.19
C ARG A 140 16.07 15.44 -12.31
N ASP A 141 15.78 16.22 -13.35
CA ASP A 141 16.69 16.49 -14.48
C ASP A 141 17.24 15.21 -15.13
N PHE A 142 16.43 14.14 -15.18
CA PHE A 142 16.83 12.96 -15.91
C PHE A 142 16.55 13.11 -17.42
N THR A 143 17.48 12.61 -18.21
CA THR A 143 17.38 12.65 -19.66
C THR A 143 16.75 11.37 -20.18
N ASN A 144 15.69 11.50 -20.97
CA ASN A 144 14.97 10.39 -21.56
C ASN A 144 14.87 10.57 -23.10
N SER A 145 14.81 9.47 -23.83
CA SER A 145 14.47 9.44 -25.25
C SER A 145 12.97 9.25 -25.51
N ASN A 146 12.20 8.89 -24.46
CA ASN A 146 10.75 8.75 -24.52
C ASN A 146 10.09 9.96 -23.84
N SER A 147 9.10 10.54 -24.51
CA SER A 147 8.29 11.65 -24.00
C SER A 147 6.98 11.13 -23.41
N ILE A 148 6.32 12.00 -22.65
CA ILE A 148 4.97 11.77 -22.10
C ILE A 148 3.92 11.61 -23.22
N ASP A 149 4.19 12.06 -24.45
CA ASP A 149 3.30 11.83 -25.59
C ASP A 149 2.99 10.35 -25.82
N SER A 150 3.97 9.48 -25.52
CA SER A 150 3.79 8.02 -25.64
C SER A 150 2.67 7.50 -24.73
N TYR A 151 2.47 8.10 -23.55
CA TYR A 151 1.35 7.80 -22.67
C TYR A 151 0.00 8.21 -23.30
N PHE A 152 -0.10 9.43 -23.80
CA PHE A 152 -1.34 9.92 -24.42
C PHE A 152 -1.65 9.17 -25.72
N LEU A 153 -0.64 8.89 -26.56
CA LEU A 153 -0.80 8.07 -27.75
C LEU A 153 -1.26 6.65 -27.43
N ALA A 154 -0.68 6.01 -26.42
CA ALA A 154 -1.09 4.66 -26.00
C ALA A 154 -2.57 4.61 -25.58
N ASN A 155 -3.08 5.69 -25.00
CA ASN A 155 -4.49 5.80 -24.63
C ASN A 155 -5.40 6.18 -25.80
N ALA A 156 -4.90 6.92 -26.79
CA ALA A 156 -5.72 7.47 -27.89
C ALA A 156 -5.82 6.54 -29.11
N GLN A 157 -4.78 5.77 -29.44
CA GLN A 157 -4.76 4.92 -30.64
C GLN A 157 -5.92 3.92 -30.65
N GLY A 158 -6.70 3.96 -31.74
CA GLY A 158 -7.88 3.11 -31.91
C GLY A 158 -9.19 3.73 -31.41
N LEU A 159 -9.15 4.81 -30.62
CA LEU A 159 -10.34 5.53 -30.15
C LEU A 159 -10.78 6.55 -31.23
N ARG A 160 -12.09 6.73 -31.35
CA ARG A 160 -12.65 7.67 -32.34
C ARG A 160 -12.49 9.11 -31.84
N LEU A 161 -12.26 10.05 -32.78
CA LEU A 161 -12.08 11.46 -32.46
C LEU A 161 -13.31 12.07 -31.76
N ASP A 162 -14.52 11.74 -32.23
CA ASP A 162 -15.78 12.18 -31.60
C ASP A 162 -16.03 11.66 -30.18
N GLN A 163 -15.23 10.68 -29.70
CA GLN A 163 -15.29 10.13 -28.35
C GLN A 163 -14.24 10.72 -27.41
N ILE A 164 -13.27 11.49 -27.93
CA ILE A 164 -12.16 12.07 -27.18
C ILE A 164 -12.01 13.57 -27.41
N SER A 165 -13.05 14.24 -27.90
CA SER A 165 -13.08 15.69 -28.15
C SER A 165 -14.32 16.31 -27.50
N ALA A 166 -14.22 17.59 -27.10
CA ALA A 166 -15.38 18.37 -26.63
C ALA A 166 -16.34 18.68 -27.77
N PHE A 167 -17.65 18.71 -27.48
CA PHE A 167 -18.64 19.21 -28.42
C PHE A 167 -18.61 20.75 -28.53
N ASP A 168 -19.18 21.30 -29.59
CA ASP A 168 -19.33 22.75 -29.77
C ASP A 168 -20.06 23.36 -28.55
N ASN A 169 -19.43 24.37 -27.93
CA ASN A 169 -19.90 25.07 -26.71
C ASN A 169 -19.94 24.23 -25.41
N GLU A 170 -19.36 23.07 -25.39
CA GLU A 170 -19.13 22.30 -24.17
C GLU A 170 -17.90 22.83 -23.44
N THR A 171 -17.94 22.83 -22.10
CA THR A 171 -16.75 23.19 -21.31
C THR A 171 -15.81 22.01 -21.19
N ILE A 172 -14.51 22.27 -21.02
CA ILE A 172 -13.50 21.21 -20.75
C ILE A 172 -13.91 20.34 -19.55
N THR A 173 -14.50 20.93 -18.52
CA THR A 173 -14.99 20.19 -17.34
C THR A 173 -16.13 19.24 -17.70
N ASP A 174 -17.12 19.71 -18.44
CA ASP A 174 -18.28 18.90 -18.81
C ASP A 174 -17.86 17.77 -19.76
N ALA A 175 -17.08 18.07 -20.81
CA ALA A 175 -16.55 17.06 -21.74
C ALA A 175 -15.73 15.99 -21.02
N TYR A 176 -14.81 16.39 -20.13
CA TYR A 176 -14.00 15.45 -19.37
C TYR A 176 -14.83 14.51 -18.51
N VAL A 177 -15.86 15.03 -17.82
CA VAL A 177 -16.77 14.23 -16.98
C VAL A 177 -17.64 13.31 -17.83
N ASP A 178 -18.25 13.83 -18.92
CA ASP A 178 -19.14 13.04 -19.76
C ASP A 178 -18.41 11.93 -20.52
N ILE A 179 -17.19 12.21 -21.00
CA ILE A 179 -16.31 11.21 -21.61
C ILE A 179 -15.96 10.11 -20.60
N GLY A 180 -15.59 10.49 -19.38
CA GLY A 180 -15.25 9.54 -18.32
C GLY A 180 -16.42 8.62 -17.94
N ASN A 181 -17.62 9.22 -17.78
CA ASN A 181 -18.82 8.48 -17.44
C ASN A 181 -19.31 7.55 -18.55
N THR A 182 -19.04 7.93 -19.82
CA THR A 182 -19.54 7.19 -20.99
C THR A 182 -18.56 6.12 -21.47
N PHE A 183 -17.27 6.44 -21.50
CA PHE A 183 -16.24 5.63 -22.16
C PHE A 183 -15.11 5.20 -21.22
N GLY A 184 -14.98 5.82 -20.04
CA GLY A 184 -14.00 5.47 -19.02
C GLY A 184 -12.68 6.22 -19.10
N TYR A 185 -11.75 5.82 -18.23
CA TYR A 185 -10.47 6.50 -18.00
C TYR A 185 -9.57 6.64 -19.23
N PRO A 186 -9.37 5.62 -20.12
CA PRO A 186 -8.51 5.77 -21.29
C PRO A 186 -8.96 6.90 -22.22
N HIS A 187 -10.28 7.06 -22.42
CA HIS A 187 -10.83 8.13 -23.25
C HIS A 187 -10.59 9.52 -22.62
N GLN A 188 -10.67 9.62 -21.28
CA GLN A 188 -10.30 10.86 -20.58
C GLN A 188 -8.83 11.22 -20.77
N GLN A 189 -7.92 10.22 -20.75
CA GLN A 189 -6.50 10.46 -21.00
C GLN A 189 -6.27 10.91 -22.46
N ALA A 190 -6.92 10.26 -23.40
CA ALA A 190 -6.87 10.64 -24.82
C ALA A 190 -7.42 12.06 -25.05
N PHE A 191 -8.54 12.41 -24.40
CA PHE A 191 -9.11 13.75 -24.39
C PHE A 191 -8.12 14.80 -23.86
N LEU A 192 -7.48 14.55 -22.72
CA LEU A 192 -6.47 15.45 -22.18
C LEU A 192 -5.30 15.64 -23.17
N GLY A 193 -4.81 14.54 -23.77
CA GLY A 193 -3.75 14.60 -24.76
C GLY A 193 -4.12 15.39 -26.02
N TYR A 194 -5.35 15.25 -26.49
CA TYR A 194 -5.87 15.96 -27.67
C TYR A 194 -6.10 17.44 -27.37
N GLU A 195 -6.86 17.78 -26.36
CA GLU A 195 -7.19 19.17 -26.04
C GLU A 195 -5.96 19.98 -25.55
N SER A 196 -4.92 19.31 -25.07
CA SER A 196 -3.63 19.95 -24.70
C SER A 196 -2.68 20.11 -25.89
N TRP A 197 -3.06 19.65 -27.07
CA TRP A 197 -2.23 19.64 -28.28
C TRP A 197 -0.98 18.73 -28.19
N ILE A 198 -0.91 17.82 -27.24
CA ILE A 198 0.18 16.82 -27.19
C ILE A 198 0.04 15.86 -28.37
N ILE A 199 -1.19 15.46 -28.69
CA ILE A 199 -1.49 14.59 -29.83
C ILE A 199 -2.44 15.28 -30.79
N GLU A 200 -2.34 14.92 -32.07
CA GLU A 200 -3.19 15.44 -33.15
C GLU A 200 -3.74 14.27 -34.00
N PRO A 201 -5.01 14.33 -34.45
CA PRO A 201 -5.57 13.28 -35.28
C PRO A 201 -4.99 13.36 -36.71
N ASP A 202 -4.78 12.20 -37.34
CA ASP A 202 -4.36 12.15 -38.76
C ASP A 202 -5.43 12.71 -39.71
N SER A 203 -6.70 12.71 -39.25
CA SER A 203 -7.83 13.32 -39.97
C SER A 203 -8.82 13.88 -38.95
N PHE A 204 -9.39 15.06 -39.24
CA PHE A 204 -10.41 15.72 -38.42
C PHE A 204 -11.83 15.17 -38.64
N GLU A 205 -11.98 14.00 -39.25
CA GLU A 205 -13.26 13.30 -39.37
C GLU A 205 -13.61 12.62 -38.07
N ASP A 206 -14.87 12.62 -37.65
CA ASP A 206 -15.39 12.06 -36.41
C ASP A 206 -14.94 10.60 -36.15
N ASN A 207 -14.77 9.83 -37.21
CA ASN A 207 -14.39 8.42 -37.16
C ASN A 207 -12.87 8.18 -37.25
N ASN A 208 -12.05 9.22 -37.16
CA ASN A 208 -10.59 9.08 -37.10
C ASN A 208 -10.22 8.26 -35.84
N THR A 209 -9.24 7.35 -35.98
CA THR A 209 -8.74 6.49 -34.88
C THR A 209 -7.22 6.45 -34.85
N SER A 210 -6.55 7.33 -35.59
CA SER A 210 -5.09 7.37 -35.68
C SER A 210 -4.59 8.75 -35.28
N TYR A 211 -3.55 8.80 -34.46
CA TYR A 211 -3.04 10.04 -33.88
C TYR A 211 -1.52 10.09 -33.97
N THR A 212 -0.99 11.29 -34.11
CA THR A 212 0.44 11.59 -34.11
C THR A 212 0.79 12.55 -32.98
N SER A 213 2.08 12.59 -32.61
CA SER A 213 2.57 13.49 -31.57
C SER A 213 2.91 14.86 -32.14
N ASN A 214 2.56 15.93 -31.43
CA ASN A 214 3.04 17.28 -31.62
C ASN A 214 4.31 17.60 -30.81
N ILE A 215 4.89 16.60 -30.13
CA ILE A 215 6.18 16.70 -29.50
C ILE A 215 7.24 16.16 -30.44
N ALA A 216 8.21 17.01 -30.83
CA ALA A 216 9.26 16.60 -31.74
C ALA A 216 10.17 15.53 -31.14
N PRO A 217 10.51 14.45 -31.87
CA PRO A 217 11.37 13.38 -31.36
C PRO A 217 12.76 13.91 -31.05
N GLY A 218 13.36 13.36 -29.97
CA GLY A 218 14.71 13.75 -29.55
C GLY A 218 15.01 13.36 -28.12
N THR A 219 15.56 14.31 -27.37
CA THR A 219 15.91 14.13 -25.97
C THR A 219 15.06 15.06 -25.11
N PHE A 220 14.54 14.51 -24.02
CA PHE A 220 13.66 15.19 -23.11
C PHE A 220 14.33 15.30 -21.74
N ASN A 221 14.21 16.47 -21.11
CA ASN A 221 14.57 16.66 -19.72
C ASN A 221 13.31 16.54 -18.86
N GLN A 222 13.31 15.56 -17.96
CA GLN A 222 12.15 15.21 -17.17
C GLN A 222 12.44 15.28 -15.67
N THR A 223 11.44 15.68 -14.90
CA THR A 223 11.42 15.63 -13.44
C THR A 223 10.14 14.94 -13.00
N TYR A 224 10.27 13.93 -12.15
CA TYR A 224 9.12 13.19 -11.64
C TYR A 224 9.08 13.26 -10.11
N TYR A 225 7.91 13.55 -9.56
CA TYR A 225 7.61 13.56 -8.13
C TYR A 225 6.53 12.55 -7.83
N SER A 226 6.68 11.83 -6.71
CA SER A 226 5.61 11.00 -6.15
C SER A 226 5.50 11.25 -4.65
N ILE A 227 4.30 11.61 -4.20
CA ILE A 227 3.99 11.96 -2.82
C ILE A 227 2.81 11.11 -2.38
N SER A 228 3.04 10.21 -1.42
CA SER A 228 1.96 9.42 -0.80
C SER A 228 1.71 9.90 0.63
N ARG A 229 0.44 9.87 1.05
CA ARG A 229 0.00 10.25 2.40
C ARG A 229 -1.10 9.30 2.87
N GLY A 230 -1.49 9.49 4.16
CA GLY A 230 -2.54 8.70 4.77
C GLY A 230 -2.02 7.53 5.60
N TYR A 231 -2.90 6.66 6.03
CA TYR A 231 -2.56 5.52 6.88
C TYR A 231 -3.66 4.46 6.86
N ASN A 232 -3.27 3.22 7.14
CA ASN A 232 -4.21 2.14 7.38
C ASN A 232 -4.24 1.85 8.88
N GLY A 233 -5.41 1.51 9.38
CA GLY A 233 -5.59 1.21 10.80
C GLY A 233 -6.52 0.04 11.04
N LYS A 234 -6.40 -0.52 12.26
CA LYS A 234 -7.19 -1.65 12.72
C LYS A 234 -7.71 -1.42 14.12
N LEU A 235 -9.02 -1.50 14.28
CA LEU A 235 -9.70 -1.59 15.57
C LEU A 235 -9.98 -3.06 15.87
N THR A 236 -9.55 -3.53 17.03
CA THR A 236 -9.69 -4.92 17.46
C THR A 236 -10.54 -5.01 18.73
N ALA A 237 -11.61 -5.80 18.67
CA ALA A 237 -12.31 -6.29 19.84
C ALA A 237 -11.88 -7.74 20.09
N ASN A 238 -11.36 -8.01 21.30
CA ASN A 238 -10.79 -9.29 21.69
C ASN A 238 -11.53 -9.95 22.82
N ILE A 239 -11.68 -11.27 22.74
CA ILE A 239 -11.99 -12.12 23.87
C ILE A 239 -10.93 -13.20 24.00
N GLY A 240 -10.29 -13.27 25.18
CA GLY A 240 -9.32 -14.30 25.52
C GLY A 240 -9.76 -15.12 26.71
N ALA A 241 -9.41 -16.40 26.75
CA ALA A 241 -9.75 -17.28 27.84
C ALA A 241 -8.60 -18.22 28.18
N GLN A 242 -8.37 -18.45 29.46
CA GLN A 242 -7.43 -19.45 29.97
C GLN A 242 -8.17 -20.70 30.40
N TYR A 243 -7.85 -21.83 29.75
CA TYR A 243 -8.33 -23.16 30.14
C TYR A 243 -7.21 -23.94 30.81
N SER A 244 -7.46 -24.38 32.02
CA SER A 244 -6.43 -24.93 32.91
C SER A 244 -5.23 -23.97 33.09
N GLU A 245 -4.05 -24.49 33.47
CA GLU A 245 -2.82 -23.69 33.60
C GLU A 245 -1.99 -23.62 32.30
N LYS A 246 -2.45 -24.30 31.22
CA LYS A 246 -1.61 -24.59 30.06
C LYS A 246 -2.14 -24.08 28.73
N ILE A 247 -3.43 -23.86 28.59
CA ILE A 247 -4.05 -23.55 27.31
C ILE A 247 -4.70 -22.15 27.36
N TYR A 248 -4.38 -21.32 26.39
CA TYR A 248 -4.95 -20.00 26.19
C TYR A 248 -5.57 -19.96 24.81
N LEU A 249 -6.80 -19.48 24.71
CA LEU A 249 -7.56 -19.35 23.47
C LEU A 249 -7.97 -17.89 23.30
N GLY A 250 -8.11 -17.46 22.07
CA GLY A 250 -8.54 -16.09 21.78
C GLY A 250 -9.22 -15.95 20.43
N LEU A 251 -10.11 -14.99 20.38
CA LEU A 251 -10.83 -14.53 19.20
C LEU A 251 -10.72 -13.02 19.10
N ASN A 252 -10.41 -12.52 17.91
CA ASN A 252 -10.55 -11.12 17.54
C ASN A 252 -11.63 -10.94 16.47
N VAL A 253 -12.37 -9.85 16.62
CA VAL A 253 -13.17 -9.26 15.56
C VAL A 253 -12.53 -7.91 15.24
N ASN A 254 -12.16 -7.71 13.98
CA ASN A 254 -11.40 -6.54 13.56
C ASN A 254 -12.20 -5.70 12.56
N GLY A 255 -12.27 -4.39 12.79
CA GLY A 255 -12.62 -3.39 11.81
C GLY A 255 -11.35 -2.74 11.26
N HIS A 256 -11.25 -2.67 9.95
CA HIS A 256 -10.11 -2.07 9.25
C HIS A 256 -10.57 -0.79 8.56
N PHE A 257 -9.66 0.14 8.38
CA PHE A 257 -9.88 1.33 7.57
C PHE A 257 -8.62 1.70 6.82
N VAL A 258 -8.82 2.31 5.68
CA VAL A 258 -7.80 2.77 4.75
C VAL A 258 -8.06 4.22 4.42
N ASP A 259 -7.00 5.02 4.49
CA ASP A 259 -6.92 6.37 3.98
C ASP A 259 -5.61 6.49 3.21
N TYR A 260 -5.70 6.68 1.90
CA TYR A 260 -4.55 6.70 1.00
C TYR A 260 -4.72 7.83 -0.02
N ASP A 261 -3.70 8.65 -0.15
CA ASP A 261 -3.63 9.73 -1.12
C ASP A 261 -2.26 9.66 -1.81
N ASN A 262 -2.26 9.61 -3.13
CA ASN A 262 -1.06 9.61 -3.96
C ASN A 262 -1.13 10.74 -4.99
N TYR A 263 -0.09 11.53 -5.07
CA TYR A 263 0.05 12.65 -5.97
C TYR A 263 1.34 12.51 -6.78
N ASN A 264 1.20 12.38 -8.08
CA ASN A 264 2.29 12.23 -9.02
C ASN A 264 2.33 13.44 -9.97
N ILE A 265 3.53 13.97 -10.19
CA ILE A 265 3.77 15.10 -11.08
C ILE A 265 4.89 14.71 -12.05
N LEU A 266 4.68 14.87 -13.33
CA LEU A 266 5.72 14.84 -14.35
C LEU A 266 5.86 16.22 -14.97
N GLU A 267 7.06 16.79 -14.89
CA GLU A 267 7.48 17.97 -15.63
C GLU A 267 8.42 17.53 -16.75
N GLU A 268 8.11 17.86 -17.97
CA GLU A 268 8.93 17.56 -19.15
C GLU A 268 9.24 18.83 -19.92
N SER A 269 10.48 18.94 -20.39
CA SER A 269 10.89 20.03 -21.29
C SER A 269 11.81 19.51 -22.39
N ASN A 270 11.75 20.14 -23.55
CA ASN A 270 12.61 19.82 -24.67
C ASN A 270 12.92 21.06 -25.51
N SER A 271 13.99 20.95 -26.28
CA SER A 271 14.36 21.90 -27.33
C SER A 271 14.43 21.23 -28.73
N ASN A 272 13.67 20.15 -28.86
CA ASN A 272 13.62 19.37 -30.11
C ASN A 272 12.76 20.11 -31.15
N GLY A 273 12.88 19.68 -32.39
CA GLY A 273 12.14 20.24 -33.48
C GLY A 273 12.96 21.19 -34.34
N GLN A 274 12.36 21.64 -35.46
CA GLN A 274 12.97 22.55 -36.40
C GLN A 274 12.34 23.93 -36.31
N GLU A 275 13.11 24.97 -36.60
CA GLU A 275 12.54 26.29 -36.79
C GLU A 275 11.38 26.21 -37.79
N GLY A 276 10.24 26.76 -37.43
CA GLY A 276 9.08 26.79 -38.28
C GLY A 276 8.03 25.71 -38.08
N SER A 277 8.14 24.86 -37.06
CA SER A 277 7.08 23.94 -36.68
C SER A 277 6.41 24.39 -35.37
N LEU A 278 5.11 24.12 -35.25
CA LEU A 278 4.40 24.29 -33.98
C LEU A 278 4.59 23.02 -33.16
N ASN A 279 5.46 23.07 -32.12
CA ASN A 279 5.78 21.93 -31.29
C ASN A 279 5.48 22.21 -29.83
N VAL A 280 5.07 21.18 -29.10
CA VAL A 280 4.99 21.23 -27.66
C VAL A 280 6.41 21.08 -27.08
N THR A 281 6.81 22.07 -26.30
CA THR A 281 8.16 22.16 -25.72
C THR A 281 8.19 21.86 -24.23
N ASP A 282 7.08 22.07 -23.54
CA ASP A 282 6.95 21.83 -22.10
C ASP A 282 5.61 21.21 -21.76
N VAL A 283 5.63 20.27 -20.85
CA VAL A 283 4.45 19.58 -20.31
C VAL A 283 4.56 19.50 -18.79
N ASN A 284 3.51 19.90 -18.10
CA ASN A 284 3.31 19.61 -16.67
C ASN A 284 2.04 18.78 -16.50
N PHE A 285 2.19 17.53 -16.09
CA PHE A 285 1.08 16.59 -15.91
C PHE A 285 1.00 16.13 -14.46
N GLU A 286 -0.12 16.42 -13.81
CA GLU A 286 -0.39 16.10 -12.41
C GLU A 286 -1.54 15.13 -12.31
N ASN A 287 -1.31 14.04 -11.56
CA ASN A 287 -2.31 13.02 -11.24
C ASN A 287 -2.43 12.87 -9.74
N ARG A 288 -3.63 12.88 -9.22
CA ARG A 288 -3.92 12.57 -7.83
C ARG A 288 -4.93 11.43 -7.76
N LEU A 289 -4.60 10.40 -6.98
CA LEU A 289 -5.47 9.30 -6.59
C LEU A 289 -5.71 9.38 -5.10
N SER A 290 -6.98 9.39 -4.68
CA SER A 290 -7.37 9.27 -3.28
C SER A 290 -8.21 8.01 -3.12
N GLY A 291 -7.82 7.12 -2.20
CA GLY A 291 -8.52 5.87 -1.91
C GLY A 291 -8.90 5.80 -0.44
N PHE A 292 -10.16 5.51 -0.14
CA PHE A 292 -10.64 5.31 1.22
C PHE A 292 -11.55 4.11 1.29
N GLY A 293 -11.49 3.46 2.44
CA GLY A 293 -12.31 2.28 2.63
C GLY A 293 -12.34 1.75 4.04
N SER A 294 -13.19 0.79 4.22
CA SER A 294 -13.32 0.03 5.46
C SER A 294 -13.36 -1.46 5.17
N GLY A 295 -13.02 -2.26 6.18
CA GLY A 295 -12.99 -3.70 6.03
C GLY A 295 -13.24 -4.43 7.33
N PHE A 296 -13.45 -5.72 7.22
CA PHE A 296 -13.73 -6.60 8.34
C PHE A 296 -12.90 -7.88 8.26
N SER A 297 -12.45 -8.39 9.42
CA SER A 297 -11.81 -9.70 9.51
C SER A 297 -12.01 -10.35 10.87
N ILE A 298 -11.75 -11.66 10.92
CA ILE A 298 -11.76 -12.47 12.14
C ILE A 298 -10.37 -13.08 12.32
N GLN A 299 -9.92 -13.19 13.58
CA GLN A 299 -8.65 -13.84 13.90
C GLN A 299 -8.86 -14.81 15.05
N LEU A 300 -8.34 -16.04 14.90
CA LEU A 300 -8.37 -17.09 15.90
C LEU A 300 -6.95 -17.39 16.38
N GLY A 301 -6.78 -17.58 17.68
CA GLY A 301 -5.48 -17.87 18.24
C GLY A 301 -5.51 -18.85 19.40
N ALA A 302 -4.42 -19.59 19.52
CA ALA A 302 -4.17 -20.45 20.66
C ALA A 302 -2.71 -20.36 21.10
N ILE A 303 -2.47 -20.43 22.42
CA ILE A 303 -1.14 -20.58 23.02
C ILE A 303 -1.19 -21.76 24.00
N ALA A 304 -0.21 -22.67 23.89
CA ALA A 304 -0.06 -23.81 24.77
C ALA A 304 1.27 -23.73 25.54
N LYS A 305 1.22 -23.76 26.87
CA LYS A 305 2.40 -23.97 27.75
C LYS A 305 2.69 -25.45 27.79
N LEU A 306 3.67 -25.93 27.06
CA LEU A 306 4.10 -27.33 27.07
C LEU A 306 4.84 -27.63 28.36
N THR A 307 5.71 -26.70 28.77
CA THR A 307 6.43 -26.70 30.04
C THR A 307 6.40 -25.29 30.64
N ASP A 308 7.00 -25.08 31.80
CA ASP A 308 7.10 -23.76 32.42
C ASP A 308 7.96 -22.78 31.58
N TRP A 309 8.85 -23.29 30.76
CA TRP A 309 9.76 -22.51 29.96
C TRP A 309 9.47 -22.57 28.46
N LEU A 310 8.64 -23.50 27.93
CA LEU A 310 8.36 -23.68 26.50
C LEU A 310 6.88 -23.45 26.21
N ARG A 311 6.61 -22.57 25.23
CA ARG A 311 5.27 -22.28 24.73
C ARG A 311 5.22 -22.42 23.21
N LEU A 312 4.09 -22.89 22.71
CA LEU A 312 3.74 -22.89 21.30
C LEU A 312 2.54 -21.99 21.06
N GLY A 313 2.52 -21.33 19.93
CA GLY A 313 1.42 -20.50 19.46
C GLY A 313 0.99 -20.89 18.04
N ILE A 314 -0.29 -20.78 17.76
CA ILE A 314 -0.84 -20.87 16.40
C ILE A 314 -1.90 -19.80 16.23
N VAL A 315 -1.93 -19.21 15.04
CA VAL A 315 -2.88 -18.15 14.68
C VAL A 315 -3.38 -18.37 13.27
N TYR A 316 -4.66 -18.15 13.08
CA TYR A 316 -5.29 -18.03 11.79
C TYR A 316 -5.93 -16.65 11.66
N ASP A 317 -5.48 -15.88 10.67
CA ASP A 317 -6.09 -14.62 10.24
C ASP A 317 -6.97 -14.92 9.02
N SER A 318 -8.26 -14.62 9.09
CA SER A 318 -9.12 -14.68 7.91
C SER A 318 -8.67 -13.68 6.85
N PRO A 319 -9.13 -13.78 5.60
CA PRO A 319 -9.13 -12.64 4.70
C PRO A 319 -9.73 -11.40 5.36
N VAL A 320 -9.26 -10.23 4.94
CA VAL A 320 -9.97 -8.98 5.18
C VAL A 320 -10.82 -8.70 3.94
N TRP A 321 -12.08 -8.44 4.14
CA TRP A 321 -12.99 -7.98 3.09
C TRP A 321 -13.09 -6.47 3.21
N TYR A 322 -12.44 -5.78 2.27
CA TYR A 322 -12.48 -4.32 2.16
C TYR A 322 -13.54 -3.90 1.16
N GLU A 323 -14.18 -2.77 1.44
CA GLU A 323 -14.91 -1.96 0.49
C GLU A 323 -14.12 -0.66 0.31
N ILE A 324 -13.73 -0.36 -0.94
CA ILE A 324 -12.86 0.76 -1.30
C ILE A 324 -13.61 1.65 -2.30
N THR A 325 -13.46 2.95 -2.11
CA THR A 325 -13.85 3.99 -3.07
C THR A 325 -12.61 4.74 -3.49
N GLU A 326 -12.47 5.04 -4.78
CA GLU A 326 -11.38 5.82 -5.34
C GLU A 326 -11.89 7.09 -5.99
N GLU A 327 -11.07 8.13 -5.90
CA GLU A 327 -11.27 9.40 -6.55
C GLU A 327 -9.99 9.82 -7.28
N THR A 328 -10.12 10.34 -8.50
CA THR A 328 -8.98 10.91 -9.22
C THR A 328 -9.21 12.36 -9.58
N ARG A 329 -8.10 13.12 -9.66
CA ARG A 329 -8.05 14.47 -10.17
C ARG A 329 -6.83 14.62 -11.06
N GLN A 330 -6.97 15.38 -12.13
CA GLN A 330 -5.90 15.61 -13.08
C GLN A 330 -5.76 17.09 -13.43
N TYR A 331 -4.53 17.48 -13.73
CA TYR A 331 -4.16 18.79 -14.26
C TYR A 331 -3.10 18.59 -15.34
N LEU A 332 -3.25 19.28 -16.45
CA LEU A 332 -2.30 19.22 -17.55
C LEU A 332 -2.07 20.64 -18.10
N ALA A 333 -0.82 21.04 -18.21
CA ALA A 333 -0.44 22.27 -18.86
C ALA A 333 0.64 22.00 -19.90
N THR A 334 0.51 22.62 -21.07
CA THR A 334 1.49 22.55 -22.16
C THR A 334 1.92 23.93 -22.63
N ARG A 335 3.15 24.02 -23.09
CA ARG A 335 3.66 25.20 -23.80
C ARG A 335 4.09 24.80 -25.21
N ARG A 336 3.66 25.57 -26.18
CA ARG A 336 3.98 25.41 -27.62
C ARG A 336 4.68 26.65 -28.15
N ILE A 337 5.54 26.47 -29.13
CA ILE A 337 6.23 27.57 -29.80
C ILE A 337 5.90 27.46 -31.29
N ASP A 338 5.44 28.58 -31.90
CA ASP A 338 5.13 28.64 -33.31
C ASP A 338 6.35 29.01 -34.18
N GLN A 339 6.10 29.11 -35.50
CA GLN A 339 7.11 29.46 -36.51
C GLN A 339 7.73 30.85 -36.32
N LEU A 340 7.06 31.74 -35.63
CA LEU A 340 7.52 33.11 -35.38
C LEU A 340 8.21 33.25 -34.02
N GLY A 341 8.26 32.15 -33.22
CA GLY A 341 8.75 32.13 -31.86
C GLY A 341 7.74 32.67 -30.86
N GLU A 342 6.45 32.76 -31.22
CA GLU A 342 5.39 33.11 -30.30
C GLU A 342 5.04 31.89 -29.41
N GLU A 343 4.88 32.14 -28.11
CA GLU A 343 4.59 31.11 -27.14
C GLU A 343 3.09 31.04 -26.86
N PHE A 344 2.55 29.84 -26.86
CA PHE A 344 1.16 29.53 -26.51
C PHE A 344 1.15 28.56 -25.34
N THR A 345 0.39 28.86 -24.28
CA THR A 345 0.19 27.97 -23.14
C THR A 345 -1.25 27.50 -23.12
N GLU A 346 -1.44 26.19 -23.07
CA GLU A 346 -2.73 25.57 -22.85
C GLU A 346 -2.78 25.00 -21.44
N VAL A 347 -3.89 25.22 -20.72
CA VAL A 347 -4.08 24.72 -19.36
C VAL A 347 -5.40 23.99 -19.30
N LEU A 348 -5.33 22.69 -19.18
CA LEU A 348 -6.46 21.81 -18.96
C LEU A 348 -6.55 21.50 -17.46
N ASN A 349 -7.44 22.19 -16.79
CA ASN A 349 -7.82 21.92 -15.43
C ASN A 349 -9.31 21.61 -15.39
N PRO A 350 -9.71 20.35 -15.56
CA PRO A 350 -11.12 19.98 -15.53
C PRO A 350 -11.80 20.42 -14.22
N ASN A 351 -11.01 20.61 -13.14
CA ASN A 351 -11.51 20.93 -11.80
C ASN A 351 -12.64 19.98 -11.36
N ALA A 352 -12.59 18.76 -11.91
CA ALA A 352 -13.50 17.67 -11.66
C ALA A 352 -12.85 16.62 -10.77
N ILE A 353 -13.66 15.94 -9.98
CA ILE A 353 -13.28 14.74 -9.25
C ILE A 353 -14.00 13.58 -9.93
N ASN A 354 -13.24 12.65 -10.50
CA ASN A 354 -13.82 11.38 -10.91
C ASN A 354 -13.97 10.52 -9.67
N VAL A 355 -15.19 10.13 -9.35
CA VAL A 355 -15.50 9.17 -8.28
C VAL A 355 -15.85 7.85 -8.95
N TYR A 356 -15.04 6.84 -8.70
CA TYR A 356 -15.29 5.50 -9.23
C TYR A 356 -16.27 4.74 -8.35
N ASP A 357 -17.00 3.83 -8.96
CA ASP A 357 -17.89 2.93 -8.23
C ASP A 357 -17.10 2.15 -7.18
N ALA A 358 -17.66 2.07 -5.99
CA ALA A 358 -17.02 1.33 -4.92
C ALA A 358 -16.88 -0.15 -5.28
N PHE A 359 -15.77 -0.74 -4.91
CA PHE A 359 -15.43 -2.14 -5.17
C PHE A 359 -14.94 -2.85 -3.92
N THR A 360 -14.87 -4.17 -3.96
CA THR A 360 -14.39 -4.95 -2.84
C THR A 360 -13.04 -5.58 -3.15
N ILE A 361 -12.15 -5.60 -2.15
CA ILE A 361 -10.89 -6.35 -2.19
C ILE A 361 -10.92 -7.40 -1.07
N GLN A 362 -10.76 -8.67 -1.46
CA GLN A 362 -10.51 -9.74 -0.52
C GLN A 362 -9.01 -9.99 -0.41
N THR A 363 -8.45 -9.81 0.79
CA THR A 363 -7.03 -10.10 1.03
C THR A 363 -6.79 -11.59 1.23
N PRO A 364 -5.53 -12.06 1.11
CA PRO A 364 -5.18 -13.42 1.51
C PRO A 364 -5.39 -13.68 3.01
N SER A 365 -5.74 -14.91 3.35
CA SER A 365 -5.63 -15.39 4.73
C SER A 365 -4.16 -15.57 5.14
N LYS A 366 -3.88 -15.58 6.46
CA LYS A 366 -2.54 -15.78 7.00
C LYS A 366 -2.56 -16.85 8.10
N ILE A 367 -1.57 -17.73 8.08
CA ILE A 367 -1.32 -18.69 9.16
C ILE A 367 0.03 -18.36 9.80
N THR A 368 0.06 -18.33 11.13
CA THR A 368 1.29 -18.09 11.90
C THR A 368 1.50 -19.21 12.90
N GLY A 369 2.69 -19.80 12.90
CA GLY A 369 3.18 -20.72 13.92
C GLY A 369 4.28 -20.05 14.74
N SER A 370 4.26 -20.25 16.06
CA SER A 370 5.15 -19.54 16.99
C SER A 370 5.71 -20.45 18.06
N LEU A 371 6.95 -20.16 18.49
CA LEU A 371 7.63 -20.85 19.58
C LEU A 371 8.26 -19.82 20.52
N ALA A 372 8.02 -19.94 21.82
CA ALA A 372 8.64 -19.08 22.83
C ALA A 372 9.34 -19.88 23.91
N ILE A 373 10.54 -19.42 24.27
CA ILE A 373 11.34 -19.89 25.41
C ILE A 373 11.31 -18.81 26.48
N VAL A 374 10.78 -19.12 27.67
CA VAL A 374 10.67 -18.17 28.77
C VAL A 374 11.64 -18.60 29.89
N LEU A 375 12.67 -17.81 30.14
CA LEU A 375 13.73 -18.06 31.10
C LEU A 375 13.39 -17.43 32.48
N ASN A 376 12.26 -17.85 33.03
CA ASN A 376 11.74 -17.32 34.30
C ASN A 376 11.70 -15.77 34.34
N LYS A 377 12.42 -15.17 35.31
CA LYS A 377 12.50 -13.71 35.48
C LYS A 377 13.60 -13.07 34.64
N PHE A 378 14.51 -13.85 34.07
CA PHE A 378 15.70 -13.33 33.39
C PHE A 378 15.41 -12.83 31.97
N GLY A 379 14.49 -13.47 31.24
CA GLY A 379 14.25 -13.08 29.88
C GLY A 379 13.39 -14.08 29.12
N LEU A 380 13.35 -13.87 27.81
CA LEU A 380 12.60 -14.71 26.88
C LEU A 380 13.16 -14.57 25.46
N ILE A 381 12.86 -15.57 24.64
CA ILE A 381 13.11 -15.55 23.18
C ILE A 381 11.83 -16.05 22.51
N ASN A 382 11.41 -15.42 21.44
CA ASN A 382 10.29 -15.87 20.62
C ASN A 382 10.68 -15.92 19.15
N PHE A 383 10.13 -16.88 18.45
CA PHE A 383 10.24 -17.05 17.00
C PHE A 383 8.85 -17.23 16.40
N ASP A 384 8.54 -16.46 15.36
CA ASP A 384 7.31 -16.56 14.60
C ASP A 384 7.63 -16.84 13.13
N TYR A 385 6.90 -17.79 12.54
CA TYR A 385 6.84 -18.06 11.12
C TYR A 385 5.41 -17.82 10.63
N SER A 386 5.27 -17.01 9.59
CA SER A 386 3.97 -16.72 8.97
C SER A 386 4.00 -17.01 7.48
N ARG A 387 2.89 -17.49 6.95
CA ARG A 387 2.68 -17.71 5.52
C ARG A 387 1.41 -17.01 5.06
N LYS A 388 1.52 -16.26 3.95
CA LYS A 388 0.43 -15.53 3.30
C LYS A 388 0.55 -15.70 1.79
N ASP A 389 -0.52 -16.14 1.12
CA ASP A 389 -0.53 -16.36 -0.32
C ASP A 389 -1.17 -15.17 -1.03
N TYR A 390 -0.35 -14.26 -1.53
CA TYR A 390 -0.83 -13.03 -2.17
C TYR A 390 -1.48 -13.26 -3.53
N SER A 391 -1.22 -14.39 -4.21
CA SER A 391 -1.89 -14.74 -5.45
C SER A 391 -3.39 -15.05 -5.30
N SER A 392 -3.86 -15.21 -4.04
CA SER A 392 -5.27 -15.39 -3.70
C SER A 392 -6.04 -14.11 -3.41
N MET A 393 -5.42 -12.93 -3.59
CA MET A 393 -6.10 -11.64 -3.49
C MET A 393 -7.07 -11.48 -4.66
N GLU A 394 -8.24 -10.87 -4.42
CA GLU A 394 -9.30 -10.81 -5.42
C GLU A 394 -10.06 -9.50 -5.34
N PHE A 395 -10.29 -8.88 -6.49
CA PHE A 395 -11.17 -7.74 -6.69
C PHE A 395 -12.55 -8.22 -7.15
N ARG A 396 -13.60 -7.56 -6.68
CA ARG A 396 -14.98 -7.82 -7.08
C ARG A 396 -15.79 -6.52 -7.09
N THR A 397 -16.79 -6.46 -7.94
CA THR A 397 -17.84 -5.43 -7.84
C THR A 397 -18.68 -5.65 -6.57
N ILE A 398 -19.30 -4.57 -6.05
CA ILE A 398 -20.15 -4.68 -4.85
C ILE A 398 -21.40 -5.52 -5.13
N ASP A 399 -21.98 -5.39 -6.32
CA ASP A 399 -23.20 -6.08 -6.72
C ASP A 399 -22.95 -7.55 -7.19
N GLY A 400 -21.67 -7.95 -7.31
CA GLY A 400 -21.27 -9.31 -7.66
C GLY A 400 -21.41 -9.66 -9.13
N TYR A 401 -21.64 -8.69 -10.02
CA TYR A 401 -21.58 -8.91 -11.45
C TYR A 401 -20.13 -9.11 -11.90
N GLU A 402 -19.92 -9.92 -12.94
CA GLU A 402 -18.61 -10.07 -13.55
C GLU A 402 -18.22 -8.78 -14.28
N ASP A 403 -17.09 -8.22 -13.89
CA ASP A 403 -16.44 -7.10 -14.54
C ASP A 403 -15.20 -7.60 -15.25
N THR A 404 -15.07 -7.29 -16.55
CA THR A 404 -13.93 -7.73 -17.37
C THR A 404 -12.62 -7.18 -16.86
N HIS A 405 -12.63 -5.94 -16.36
CA HIS A 405 -11.46 -5.30 -15.79
C HIS A 405 -10.98 -6.01 -14.51
N PHE A 406 -11.88 -6.28 -13.55
CA PHE A 406 -11.49 -7.02 -12.36
C PHE A 406 -11.07 -8.46 -12.68
N SER A 407 -11.61 -9.05 -13.72
CA SER A 407 -11.14 -10.36 -14.22
C SER A 407 -9.70 -10.29 -14.71
N ASP A 408 -9.33 -9.27 -15.50
CA ASP A 408 -7.97 -9.07 -15.98
C ASP A 408 -7.00 -8.73 -14.84
N LEU A 409 -7.43 -7.88 -13.89
CA LEU A 409 -6.64 -7.53 -12.71
C LEU A 409 -6.42 -8.76 -11.80
N ASN A 410 -7.44 -9.57 -11.57
CA ASN A 410 -7.35 -10.83 -10.81
C ASN A 410 -6.43 -11.84 -11.51
N TRP A 411 -6.47 -11.91 -12.85
CA TRP A 411 -5.54 -12.71 -13.62
C TRP A 411 -4.09 -12.21 -13.46
N ALA A 412 -3.88 -10.89 -13.50
CA ALA A 412 -2.56 -10.28 -13.27
C ALA A 412 -2.06 -10.54 -11.84
N ILE A 413 -2.92 -10.43 -10.82
CA ILE A 413 -2.62 -10.79 -9.43
C ILE A 413 -2.16 -12.23 -9.32
N TYR A 414 -2.92 -13.16 -9.89
CA TYR A 414 -2.59 -14.60 -9.86
C TYR A 414 -1.23 -14.92 -10.48
N ASN A 415 -0.84 -14.23 -11.56
CA ASN A 415 0.41 -14.47 -12.27
C ASN A 415 1.63 -13.72 -11.70
N ASN A 416 1.42 -12.53 -11.13
CA ASN A 416 2.53 -11.69 -10.66
C ASN A 416 2.77 -11.78 -9.15
N LEU A 417 1.77 -12.20 -8.36
CA LEU A 417 1.94 -12.34 -6.92
C LEU A 417 2.13 -13.81 -6.52
N THR A 418 2.75 -14.01 -5.35
CA THR A 418 3.12 -15.34 -4.86
C THR A 418 2.94 -15.47 -3.34
N VAL A 419 3.34 -16.61 -2.82
CA VAL A 419 3.38 -16.90 -1.39
C VAL A 419 4.53 -16.15 -0.73
N ALA A 420 4.22 -15.25 0.18
CA ALA A 420 5.19 -14.60 1.04
C ALA A 420 5.33 -15.32 2.38
N ASN A 421 6.56 -15.61 2.77
CA ASN A 421 6.92 -16.17 4.05
C ASN A 421 7.60 -15.12 4.92
N SER A 422 7.19 -14.99 6.18
CA SER A 422 7.80 -14.05 7.11
C SER A 422 8.40 -14.81 8.30
N TYR A 423 9.59 -14.39 8.69
CA TYR A 423 10.34 -14.92 9.83
C TYR A 423 10.65 -13.78 10.78
N LYS A 424 10.30 -13.95 12.06
CA LYS A 424 10.57 -12.96 13.10
C LYS A 424 11.17 -13.64 14.30
N ILE A 425 12.23 -13.05 14.85
CA ILE A 425 12.82 -13.47 16.11
C ILE A 425 12.97 -12.27 17.03
N GLY A 426 12.61 -12.44 18.29
CA GLY A 426 12.72 -11.43 19.33
C GLY A 426 13.26 -11.99 20.61
N ALA A 427 14.06 -11.21 21.33
CA ALA A 427 14.60 -11.55 22.64
C ALA A 427 14.45 -10.39 23.62
N GLU A 428 14.18 -10.72 24.89
CA GLU A 428 14.12 -9.77 26.01
C GLU A 428 14.96 -10.29 27.16
N ILE A 429 15.82 -9.45 27.74
CA ILE A 429 16.57 -9.70 28.96
C ILE A 429 16.13 -8.67 29.99
N ARG A 430 15.86 -9.13 31.22
CA ARG A 430 15.40 -8.30 32.34
C ARG A 430 16.46 -8.24 33.43
N SER A 431 16.75 -7.03 33.89
CA SER A 431 17.65 -6.77 34.99
C SER A 431 17.05 -5.70 35.90
N ASN A 432 16.61 -6.10 37.10
CA ASN A 432 15.89 -5.23 38.05
C ASN A 432 14.66 -4.57 37.41
N ALA A 433 14.66 -3.23 37.31
CA ALA A 433 13.59 -2.44 36.68
C ALA A 433 13.78 -2.26 35.18
N MET A 434 14.95 -2.65 34.64
CA MET A 434 15.29 -2.47 33.23
C MET A 434 14.99 -3.72 32.42
N SER A 435 14.56 -3.51 31.16
CA SER A 435 14.43 -4.54 30.14
C SER A 435 15.18 -4.11 28.88
N TYR A 436 15.96 -5.02 28.31
CA TYR A 436 16.70 -4.82 27.06
C TYR A 436 16.17 -5.79 26.03
N ARG A 437 15.94 -5.32 24.83
CA ARG A 437 15.30 -6.09 23.76
C ARG A 437 16.03 -5.95 22.45
N ALA A 438 16.00 -7.01 21.67
CA ALA A 438 16.46 -7.01 20.30
C ALA A 438 15.55 -7.93 19.47
N GLY A 439 15.42 -7.60 18.19
CA GLY A 439 14.66 -8.39 17.24
C GLY A 439 15.23 -8.30 15.84
N TYR A 440 14.89 -9.28 15.02
CA TYR A 440 15.19 -9.32 13.60
C TYR A 440 14.01 -9.91 12.85
N ARG A 441 13.73 -9.37 11.66
CA ARG A 441 12.64 -9.84 10.79
C ARG A 441 13.05 -9.90 9.33
N ILE A 442 12.46 -10.85 8.63
CA ILE A 442 12.44 -10.95 7.19
C ILE A 442 10.99 -11.14 6.79
N ASP A 443 10.45 -10.22 6.01
CA ASP A 443 9.13 -10.36 5.41
C ASP A 443 9.30 -10.57 3.91
N GLY A 444 8.91 -11.74 3.41
CA GLY A 444 9.03 -12.11 2.01
C GLY A 444 8.23 -11.18 1.09
N SER A 445 8.75 -10.99 -0.11
CA SER A 445 8.08 -10.22 -1.16
C SER A 445 6.72 -10.84 -1.52
N PRO A 446 5.68 -10.01 -1.76
CA PRO A 446 4.43 -10.49 -2.35
C PRO A 446 4.55 -10.81 -3.84
N TYR A 447 5.57 -10.30 -4.55
CA TYR A 447 5.76 -10.51 -5.98
C TYR A 447 6.52 -11.80 -6.28
N ALA A 448 6.13 -12.49 -7.37
CA ALA A 448 6.83 -13.66 -7.87
C ALA A 448 8.22 -13.27 -8.44
N ASP A 449 8.30 -12.11 -9.07
CA ASP A 449 9.55 -11.51 -9.52
C ASP A 449 10.16 -10.65 -8.42
N THR A 450 11.26 -11.13 -7.84
CA THR A 450 11.98 -10.44 -6.75
C THR A 450 12.72 -9.20 -7.20
N ASP A 451 12.94 -9.01 -8.51
CA ASP A 451 13.52 -7.78 -9.05
C ASP A 451 12.52 -6.63 -9.03
N GLN A 452 11.20 -6.93 -9.06
CA GLN A 452 10.16 -5.93 -8.91
C GLN A 452 10.02 -5.41 -7.47
N TYR A 453 10.22 -6.29 -6.48
CA TYR A 453 10.07 -5.96 -5.07
C TYR A 453 10.86 -6.95 -4.22
N SER A 454 11.83 -6.47 -3.45
CA SER A 454 12.66 -7.30 -2.59
C SER A 454 11.94 -7.70 -1.29
N ASP A 455 12.49 -8.70 -0.60
CA ASP A 455 12.15 -8.97 0.79
C ASP A 455 12.42 -7.73 1.65
N ARG A 456 11.53 -7.46 2.61
CA ARG A 456 11.78 -6.45 3.63
C ARG A 456 12.56 -7.06 4.78
N THR A 457 13.77 -6.59 5.03
CA THR A 457 14.61 -7.04 6.14
C THR A 457 14.86 -5.93 7.14
N GLY A 458 14.99 -6.29 8.41
CA GLY A 458 15.26 -5.27 9.41
C GLY A 458 15.55 -5.81 10.80
N PHE A 459 16.15 -4.93 11.60
CA PHE A 459 16.43 -5.20 13.01
C PHE A 459 15.75 -4.16 13.90
N SER A 460 15.55 -4.55 15.16
CA SER A 460 15.00 -3.67 16.19
C SER A 460 15.76 -3.81 17.49
N LEU A 461 15.81 -2.72 18.24
CA LEU A 461 16.38 -2.65 19.58
C LEU A 461 15.39 -1.93 20.50
N GLY A 462 15.47 -2.17 21.80
CA GLY A 462 14.63 -1.43 22.73
C GLY A 462 15.06 -1.55 24.19
N ILE A 463 14.63 -0.55 24.93
CA ILE A 463 14.80 -0.48 26.38
C ILE A 463 13.47 -0.22 27.04
N GLY A 464 13.25 -0.80 28.21
CA GLY A 464 12.07 -0.54 29.04
C GLY A 464 12.46 -0.30 30.47
N TYR A 465 11.75 0.61 31.13
CA TYR A 465 11.92 0.89 32.55
C TYR A 465 10.58 0.76 33.26
N LYS A 466 10.54 -0.13 34.26
CA LYS A 466 9.36 -0.35 35.09
C LYS A 466 9.45 0.45 36.39
N PHE A 467 8.45 1.32 36.61
CA PHE A 467 8.33 2.08 37.86
C PHE A 467 6.93 1.90 38.44
N LYS A 468 6.87 1.32 39.66
CA LYS A 468 5.60 0.99 40.34
C LYS A 468 4.66 0.16 39.42
N SER A 469 3.51 0.76 39.04
CA SER A 469 2.47 0.13 38.21
C SER A 469 2.61 0.41 36.72
N SER A 470 3.58 1.24 36.32
CA SER A 470 3.73 1.67 34.93
C SER A 470 5.08 1.24 34.35
N THR A 471 5.12 1.14 33.01
CA THR A 471 6.35 0.88 32.25
C THR A 471 6.43 1.90 31.13
N ILE A 472 7.63 2.47 30.93
CA ILE A 472 7.96 3.26 29.75
C ILE A 472 8.91 2.43 28.90
N ASP A 473 8.60 2.31 27.63
CA ASP A 473 9.37 1.57 26.64
C ASP A 473 9.77 2.49 25.49
N LEU A 474 11.03 2.38 25.04
CA LEU A 474 11.57 3.03 23.86
C LEU A 474 12.08 1.97 22.90
N SER A 475 11.75 2.08 21.61
CA SER A 475 12.30 1.23 20.56
C SER A 475 12.92 2.03 19.43
N PHE A 476 13.88 1.40 18.78
CA PHE A 476 14.49 1.79 17.53
C PHE A 476 14.37 0.62 16.56
N GLU A 477 13.85 0.89 15.36
CA GLU A 477 13.74 -0.08 14.27
C GLU A 477 14.38 0.50 13.02
N LYS A 478 15.11 -0.35 12.30
CA LYS A 478 15.59 -0.03 10.96
C LYS A 478 15.28 -1.20 10.03
N TYR A 479 14.66 -0.92 8.90
CA TYR A 479 14.44 -1.91 7.85
C TYR A 479 14.60 -1.30 6.46
N ASN A 480 14.94 -2.17 5.52
CA ASN A 480 15.17 -1.83 4.13
C ASN A 480 14.29 -2.70 3.22
N LYS A 481 13.91 -2.14 2.09
CA LYS A 481 13.30 -2.82 0.96
C LYS A 481 13.65 -2.10 -0.33
N GLN A 482 13.77 -2.84 -1.43
CA GLN A 482 13.91 -2.28 -2.78
C GLN A 482 12.69 -2.62 -3.61
N PHE A 483 12.27 -1.70 -4.47
CA PHE A 483 11.18 -1.92 -5.40
C PHE A 483 11.32 -1.05 -6.65
N ASN A 484 10.74 -1.52 -7.75
CA ASN A 484 10.60 -0.76 -8.98
C ASN A 484 9.29 0.00 -8.98
N HIS A 485 9.34 1.27 -9.37
CA HIS A 485 8.19 2.13 -9.58
C HIS A 485 8.11 2.52 -11.05
N HIS A 486 7.02 2.18 -11.71
CA HIS A 486 6.74 2.62 -13.07
C HIS A 486 6.25 4.07 -13.03
N LEU A 487 6.75 4.92 -13.95
CA LEU A 487 6.26 6.29 -14.03
C LEU A 487 4.78 6.32 -14.47
N TYR A 488 4.44 5.50 -15.47
CA TYR A 488 3.08 5.28 -15.96
C TYR A 488 2.89 3.82 -16.37
N ASP A 489 1.64 3.37 -16.42
CA ASP A 489 1.31 1.99 -16.77
C ASP A 489 1.31 1.72 -18.28
N ALA A 490 1.30 2.79 -19.11
CA ALA A 490 1.31 2.71 -20.58
C ALA A 490 2.26 3.76 -21.18
N GLY A 491 2.78 3.48 -22.37
CA GLY A 491 3.62 4.40 -23.13
C GLY A 491 4.93 4.75 -22.44
N LEU A 492 4.93 5.67 -21.49
CA LEU A 492 6.09 6.09 -20.73
C LEU A 492 6.32 5.15 -19.52
N THR A 493 6.70 3.92 -19.78
CA THR A 493 6.83 2.83 -18.80
C THR A 493 8.22 2.69 -18.16
N ASN A 494 9.03 3.77 -18.17
CA ASN A 494 10.32 3.78 -17.49
C ASN A 494 10.16 3.41 -16.00
N GLN A 495 11.12 2.62 -15.48
CA GLN A 495 11.11 2.15 -14.10
C GLN A 495 12.17 2.86 -13.29
N ALA A 496 11.77 3.45 -12.16
CA ALA A 496 12.68 3.94 -11.14
C ALA A 496 12.94 2.84 -10.12
N LEU A 497 14.21 2.47 -9.92
CA LEU A 497 14.61 1.61 -8.81
C LEU A 497 14.70 2.44 -7.53
N ILE A 498 13.93 2.08 -6.52
CA ILE A 498 13.86 2.77 -5.24
C ILE A 498 14.42 1.86 -4.15
N ASP A 499 15.49 2.33 -3.49
CA ASP A 499 16.00 1.75 -2.25
C ASP A 499 15.41 2.54 -1.08
N ASN A 500 14.51 1.90 -0.33
CA ASN A 500 13.77 2.54 0.76
C ASN A 500 14.28 2.05 2.12
N ASP A 501 15.02 2.92 2.78
CA ASP A 501 15.47 2.77 4.16
C ASP A 501 14.45 3.43 5.10
N ASN A 502 13.96 2.67 6.06
CA ASN A 502 13.00 3.17 7.03
C ASN A 502 13.55 3.05 8.46
N THR A 503 13.51 4.15 9.21
CA THR A 503 13.95 4.23 10.61
C THR A 503 12.78 4.70 11.47
N ILE A 504 12.37 3.88 12.46
CA ILE A 504 11.26 4.20 13.34
C ILE A 504 11.74 4.24 14.80
N ILE A 505 11.37 5.31 15.49
CA ILE A 505 11.56 5.44 16.95
C ILE A 505 10.17 5.47 17.58
N LYS A 506 9.92 4.60 18.56
CA LYS A 506 8.64 4.55 19.28
C LYS A 506 8.82 4.75 20.76
N LEU A 507 7.85 5.45 21.35
CA LEU A 507 7.72 5.64 22.78
C LEU A 507 6.35 5.10 23.23
N SER A 508 6.34 4.20 24.22
CA SER A 508 5.10 3.65 24.77
C SER A 508 5.06 3.80 26.28
N ILE A 509 3.85 4.02 26.79
CA ILE A 509 3.54 4.00 28.21
C ILE A 509 2.47 2.94 28.42
N THR A 510 2.75 1.98 29.31
CA THR A 510 1.81 0.93 29.72
C THR A 510 1.60 1.02 31.22
N SER A 511 0.35 0.99 31.70
CA SER A 511 0.01 1.10 33.12
C SER A 511 -1.02 0.06 33.52
N ILE A 512 -0.90 -0.45 34.75
CA ILE A 512 -1.94 -1.24 35.41
C ILE A 512 -3.10 -0.28 35.74
N MET A 513 -4.33 -0.72 35.46
CA MET A 513 -5.58 -0.02 35.82
C MET A 513 -6.04 -0.40 37.21
#